data_f74c08d0c84d08239a1187a116326020
#
_entry.id   f74c08d0c84d08239a1187a116326020
#
_cell.length_a   1.000
_cell.length_b   1.000
_cell.length_c   1.000
_cell.angle_alpha   90.00
_cell.angle_beta   90.00
_cell.angle_gamma   90.00
#
_symmetry.space_group_name_H-M   'P 1'
#
loop_
_entity.id
_entity.type
_entity.pdbx_description
1 polymer ?
#
loop_
_entity_poly.entity_id
_entity_poly.type
_entity_poly.pdbx_seq_one_letter_code
_entity_poly.pdbx_strand_id
1 'polypeptide(L)'
;MLILLVYVGSALALHYLFLLNRWLGIALSAVLVFYCLAGTTLIREVKQVFLAADRSLEEGRKQVSRIVGRDTSELTDQEVRIAALETLAENLSDGVIAPLFWYLLLGVPGMLAYKMVNTLDSMVGYKNERYLQFGCAAAHIDDMANYIPARLTALLMVLSVGRPGLLRFVGKYG
;
A
#
# COMPACT_ATOMS: atom_id res chain seq x y z
N MET A 1 -10.34 18.02 4.83
CA MET A 1 -9.93 18.69 6.07
C MET A 1 -8.92 17.86 6.89
N LEU A 2 -9.22 16.62 7.23
CA LEU A 2 -8.32 15.75 8.04
C LEU A 2 -6.94 15.54 7.43
N ILE A 3 -6.85 15.24 6.13
CA ILE A 3 -5.60 15.05 5.39
C ILE A 3 -4.70 16.30 5.45
N LEU A 4 -5.30 17.47 5.22
CA LEU A 4 -4.59 18.75 5.29
C LEU A 4 -4.09 19.03 6.71
N LEU A 5 -4.88 18.68 7.71
CA LEU A 5 -4.51 18.82 9.12
C LEU A 5 -3.31 17.93 9.48
N VAL A 6 -3.30 16.68 9.00
CA VAL A 6 -2.16 15.76 9.20
C VAL A 6 -0.92 16.29 8.50
N TYR A 7 -1.05 16.78 7.25
CA TYR A 7 0.09 17.33 6.51
C TYR A 7 0.68 18.56 7.21
N VAL A 8 -0.15 19.57 7.46
CA VAL A 8 0.31 20.83 8.08
C VAL A 8 0.78 20.61 9.50
N GLY A 9 0.04 19.84 10.30
CA GLY A 9 0.41 19.53 11.68
C GLY A 9 1.74 18.79 11.80
N SER A 10 1.96 17.77 10.97
CA SER A 10 3.24 17.05 10.94
C SER A 10 4.39 17.90 10.40
N ALA A 11 4.13 18.74 9.39
CA ALA A 11 5.14 19.65 8.86
C ALA A 11 5.60 20.68 9.91
N LEU A 12 4.66 21.29 10.61
CA LEU A 12 4.97 22.23 11.71
C LEU A 12 5.69 21.52 12.86
N ALA A 13 5.20 20.36 13.30
CA ALA A 13 5.82 19.60 14.39
C ALA A 13 7.27 19.21 14.06
N LEU A 14 7.53 18.69 12.87
CA LEU A 14 8.88 18.38 12.43
C LEU A 14 9.75 19.62 12.29
N HIS A 15 9.21 20.71 11.72
CA HIS A 15 9.94 21.97 11.58
C HIS A 15 10.43 22.49 12.95
N TYR A 16 9.54 22.58 13.94
CA TYR A 16 9.92 22.99 15.30
C TYR A 16 10.90 22.03 15.96
N LEU A 17 10.74 20.72 15.74
CA LEU A 17 11.66 19.73 16.27
C LEU A 17 13.07 19.86 15.67
N PHE A 18 13.19 20.14 14.37
CA PHE A 18 14.47 20.41 13.71
C PHE A 18 15.13 21.70 14.22
N LEU A 19 14.33 22.72 14.56
CA LEU A 19 14.84 23.96 15.19
C LEU A 19 15.38 23.71 16.61
N LEU A 20 14.70 22.84 17.36
CA LEU A 20 15.13 22.48 18.73
C LEU A 20 16.38 21.60 18.73
N ASN A 21 16.38 20.55 17.95
CA ASN A 21 17.49 19.62 17.83
C ASN A 21 17.46 18.85 16.52
N ARG A 22 18.45 19.10 15.67
CA ARG A 22 18.57 18.47 14.35
C ARG A 22 18.59 16.95 14.41
N TRP A 23 19.27 16.38 15.39
CA TRP A 23 19.41 14.93 15.52
C TRP A 23 18.10 14.26 15.94
N LEU A 24 17.34 14.90 16.81
CA LEU A 24 15.99 14.41 17.16
C LEU A 24 15.05 14.49 15.97
N GLY A 25 15.12 15.57 15.17
CA GLY A 25 14.35 15.69 13.94
C GLY A 25 14.64 14.55 12.96
N ILE A 26 15.92 14.25 12.73
CA ILE A 26 16.34 13.14 11.86
C ILE A 26 15.87 11.79 12.42
N ALA A 27 16.09 11.52 13.71
CA ALA A 27 15.71 10.26 14.34
C ALA A 27 14.20 10.01 14.26
N LEU A 28 13.38 11.01 14.60
CA LEU A 28 11.92 10.89 14.49
C LEU A 28 11.47 10.70 13.04
N SER A 29 12.06 11.45 12.09
CA SER A 29 11.76 11.27 10.67
C SER A 29 12.07 9.84 10.19
N ALA A 30 13.21 9.27 10.57
CA ALA A 30 13.59 7.91 10.24
C ALA A 30 12.61 6.87 10.82
N VAL A 31 12.19 7.06 12.07
CA VAL A 31 11.18 6.21 12.71
C VAL A 31 9.84 6.29 11.98
N LEU A 32 9.38 7.49 11.65
CA LEU A 32 8.12 7.68 10.92
C LEU A 32 8.17 7.00 9.53
N VAL A 33 9.26 7.19 8.78
CA VAL A 33 9.46 6.53 7.49
C VAL A 33 9.44 5.02 7.65
N PHE A 34 10.15 4.48 8.65
CA PHE A 34 10.17 3.04 8.92
C PHE A 34 8.77 2.47 9.17
N TYR A 35 7.94 3.13 9.98
CA TYR A 35 6.58 2.67 10.27
C TYR A 35 5.60 2.88 9.11
N CYS A 36 5.86 3.81 8.22
CA CYS A 36 5.04 4.02 7.03
C CYS A 36 5.26 2.96 5.95
N LEU A 37 6.38 2.23 5.98
CA LEU A 37 6.73 1.22 4.99
C LEU A 37 6.37 -0.19 5.47
N ALA A 38 5.53 -0.89 4.71
CA ALA A 38 5.00 -2.21 5.08
C ALA A 38 5.68 -3.41 4.37
N GLY A 39 6.83 -3.21 3.71
CA GLY A 39 7.41 -4.18 2.77
C GLY A 39 7.77 -5.54 3.38
N THR A 40 8.39 -5.58 4.57
CA THR A 40 8.92 -6.83 5.17
C THR A 40 7.82 -7.82 5.56
N THR A 41 6.74 -7.32 6.16
CA THR A 41 5.60 -8.13 6.59
C THR A 41 4.89 -8.75 5.39
N LEU A 42 4.69 -7.96 4.33
CA LEU A 42 4.04 -8.39 3.11
C LEU A 42 4.76 -9.55 2.42
N ILE A 43 6.08 -9.41 2.21
CA ILE A 43 6.90 -10.47 1.59
C ILE A 43 6.82 -11.77 2.40
N ARG A 44 6.84 -11.66 3.72
CA ARG A 44 6.73 -12.80 4.62
C ARG A 44 5.37 -13.50 4.51
N GLU A 45 4.28 -12.76 4.52
CA GLU A 45 2.92 -13.32 4.43
C GLU A 45 2.70 -14.01 3.07
N VAL A 46 3.07 -13.36 1.96
CA VAL A 46 2.94 -13.97 0.62
C VAL A 46 3.79 -15.23 0.51
N LYS A 47 5.02 -15.22 1.00
CA LYS A 47 5.86 -16.43 1.03
C LYS A 47 5.23 -17.57 1.83
N GLN A 48 4.55 -17.27 2.93
CA GLN A 48 3.82 -18.26 3.73
C GLN A 48 2.65 -18.87 2.95
N VAL A 49 1.95 -18.11 2.11
CA VAL A 49 0.89 -18.65 1.25
C VAL A 49 1.45 -19.69 0.28
N PHE A 50 2.57 -19.39 -0.41
CA PHE A 50 3.19 -20.33 -1.32
C PHE A 50 3.65 -21.60 -0.61
N LEU A 51 4.31 -21.48 0.54
CA LEU A 51 4.74 -22.62 1.34
C LEU A 51 3.57 -23.47 1.86
N ALA A 52 2.43 -22.85 2.19
CA ALA A 52 1.23 -23.56 2.61
C ALA A 52 0.56 -24.29 1.42
N ALA A 53 0.46 -23.61 0.26
CA ALA A 53 -0.09 -24.21 -0.98
C ALA A 53 0.75 -25.40 -1.47
N ASP A 54 2.07 -25.36 -1.29
CA ASP A 54 2.95 -26.49 -1.63
C ASP A 54 2.73 -27.73 -0.73
N ARG A 55 2.15 -27.54 0.49
CA ARG A 55 1.81 -28.65 1.40
C ARG A 55 0.45 -29.25 1.09
N SER A 56 -0.56 -28.40 1.02
CA SER A 56 -1.92 -28.78 0.64
C SER A 56 -2.75 -27.56 0.18
N LEU A 57 -3.74 -27.82 -0.70
CA LEU A 57 -4.67 -26.79 -1.15
C LEU A 57 -5.43 -26.17 0.03
N GLU A 58 -5.79 -26.96 1.02
CA GLU A 58 -6.56 -26.51 2.19
C GLU A 58 -5.74 -25.55 3.06
N GLU A 59 -4.46 -25.87 3.32
CA GLU A 59 -3.54 -24.97 4.02
C GLU A 59 -3.30 -23.68 3.22
N GLY A 60 -3.16 -23.78 1.89
CA GLY A 60 -3.03 -22.64 1.02
C GLY A 60 -4.23 -21.69 1.07
N ARG A 61 -5.46 -22.24 1.00
CA ARG A 61 -6.72 -21.49 1.16
C ARG A 61 -6.81 -20.79 2.52
N LYS A 62 -6.47 -21.50 3.58
CA LYS A 62 -6.45 -20.96 4.96
C LYS A 62 -5.42 -19.84 5.12
N GLN A 63 -4.25 -19.98 4.51
CA GLN A 63 -3.21 -18.96 4.62
C GLN A 63 -3.53 -17.73 3.79
N VAL A 64 -4.05 -17.90 2.55
CA VAL A 64 -4.42 -16.77 1.69
C VAL A 64 -5.61 -15.99 2.24
N SER A 65 -6.57 -16.63 2.93
CA SER A 65 -7.71 -15.96 3.56
C SER A 65 -7.31 -14.92 4.62
N ARG A 66 -6.08 -14.98 5.13
CA ARG A 66 -5.56 -14.00 6.09
C ARG A 66 -5.15 -12.67 5.46
N ILE A 67 -4.91 -12.67 4.16
CA ILE A 67 -4.36 -11.51 3.43
C ILE A 67 -5.29 -11.00 2.33
N VAL A 68 -6.36 -11.73 2.00
CA VAL A 68 -7.38 -11.29 1.04
C VAL A 68 -8.72 -11.08 1.74
N GLY A 69 -9.49 -10.08 1.27
CA GLY A 69 -10.80 -9.74 1.83
C GLY A 69 -11.99 -10.50 1.21
N ARG A 70 -11.73 -11.57 0.42
CA ARG A 70 -12.77 -12.37 -0.27
C ARG A 70 -12.80 -13.81 0.24
N ASP A 71 -13.91 -14.51 -0.03
CA ASP A 71 -14.00 -15.93 0.27
C ASP A 71 -12.97 -16.73 -0.55
N THR A 72 -12.28 -17.64 0.12
CA THR A 72 -11.19 -18.45 -0.45
C THR A 72 -11.50 -19.94 -0.45
N SER A 73 -12.70 -20.36 0.02
CA SER A 73 -13.08 -21.76 0.19
C SER A 73 -13.10 -22.57 -1.09
N GLU A 74 -13.44 -21.93 -2.21
CA GLU A 74 -13.58 -22.59 -3.51
C GLU A 74 -12.38 -22.39 -4.46
N LEU A 75 -11.34 -21.62 -4.02
CA LEU A 75 -10.19 -21.32 -4.87
C LEU A 75 -9.39 -22.58 -5.21
N THR A 76 -9.02 -22.76 -6.47
CA THR A 76 -8.04 -23.74 -6.91
C THR A 76 -6.63 -23.37 -6.45
N ASP A 77 -5.66 -24.28 -6.53
CA ASP A 77 -4.27 -23.99 -6.17
C ASP A 77 -3.70 -22.79 -6.96
N GLN A 78 -4.01 -22.74 -8.27
CA GLN A 78 -3.58 -21.62 -9.11
C GLN A 78 -4.22 -20.29 -8.68
N GLU A 79 -5.50 -20.29 -8.34
CA GLU A 79 -6.19 -19.07 -7.88
C GLU A 79 -5.71 -18.60 -6.53
N VAL A 80 -5.35 -19.52 -5.61
CA VAL A 80 -4.70 -19.17 -4.32
C VAL A 80 -3.37 -18.43 -4.56
N ARG A 81 -2.54 -18.92 -5.48
CA ARG A 81 -1.25 -18.29 -5.82
C ARG A 81 -1.45 -16.95 -6.53
N ILE A 82 -2.44 -16.86 -7.45
CA ILE A 82 -2.78 -15.60 -8.12
C ILE A 82 -3.27 -14.58 -7.10
N ALA A 83 -4.18 -14.95 -6.19
CA ALA A 83 -4.68 -14.05 -5.15
C ALA A 83 -3.55 -13.52 -4.25
N ALA A 84 -2.58 -14.36 -3.90
CA ALA A 84 -1.42 -13.94 -3.14
C ALA A 84 -0.54 -12.93 -3.91
N LEU A 85 -0.37 -13.13 -5.23
CA LEU A 85 0.40 -12.19 -6.07
C LEU A 85 -0.35 -10.88 -6.33
N GLU A 86 -1.67 -10.93 -6.49
CA GLU A 86 -2.53 -9.74 -6.57
C GLU A 86 -2.38 -8.87 -5.32
N THR A 87 -2.52 -9.50 -4.15
CA THR A 87 -2.32 -8.82 -2.85
C THR A 87 -0.89 -8.28 -2.70
N LEU A 88 0.12 -9.02 -3.18
CA LEU A 88 1.50 -8.51 -3.20
C LEU A 88 1.64 -7.26 -4.05
N ALA A 89 1.08 -7.26 -5.26
CA ALA A 89 1.17 -6.14 -6.19
C ALA A 89 0.47 -4.89 -5.64
N GLU A 90 -0.75 -5.05 -5.10
CA GLU A 90 -1.53 -4.00 -4.46
C GLU A 90 -0.79 -3.40 -3.27
N ASN A 91 -0.38 -4.23 -2.32
CA ASN A 91 0.32 -3.74 -1.13
C ASN A 91 1.75 -3.24 -1.41
N LEU A 92 2.42 -3.69 -2.48
CA LEU A 92 3.68 -3.12 -2.93
C LEU A 92 3.47 -1.67 -3.40
N SER A 93 2.38 -1.42 -4.14
CA SER A 93 1.98 -0.07 -4.51
C SER A 93 1.69 0.78 -3.28
N ASP A 94 0.73 0.37 -2.46
CA ASP A 94 0.14 1.20 -1.40
C ASP A 94 0.97 1.22 -0.11
N GLY A 95 1.76 0.17 0.11
CA GLY A 95 2.58 0.01 1.30
C GLY A 95 4.05 0.42 1.13
N VAL A 96 4.53 0.60 -0.11
CA VAL A 96 5.95 0.90 -0.36
C VAL A 96 6.13 2.01 -1.39
N ILE A 97 5.66 1.82 -2.62
CA ILE A 97 5.97 2.74 -3.72
C ILE A 97 5.25 4.08 -3.55
N ALA A 98 3.96 4.07 -3.24
CA ALA A 98 3.20 5.30 -3.06
C ALA A 98 3.66 6.11 -1.83
N PRO A 99 3.89 5.52 -0.64
CA PRO A 99 4.50 6.24 0.46
C PRO A 99 5.85 6.87 0.10
N LEU A 100 6.73 6.14 -0.60
CA LEU A 100 8.03 6.66 -1.05
C LEU A 100 7.89 7.76 -2.09
N PHE A 101 6.95 7.64 -3.02
CA PHE A 101 6.65 8.68 -4.01
C PHE A 101 6.25 9.99 -3.35
N TRP A 102 5.31 9.94 -2.40
CA TRP A 102 4.87 11.11 -1.67
C TRP A 102 5.94 11.66 -0.71
N TYR A 103 6.80 10.78 -0.18
CA TYR A 103 7.99 11.19 0.58
C TYR A 103 8.97 11.98 -0.29
N LEU A 104 9.24 11.53 -1.52
CA LEU A 104 10.14 12.23 -2.44
C LEU A 104 9.63 13.60 -2.87
N LEU A 105 8.30 13.76 -3.00
CA LEU A 105 7.70 15.03 -3.42
C LEU A 105 7.53 16.02 -2.25
N LEU A 106 7.09 15.55 -1.10
CA LEU A 106 6.59 16.39 -0.01
C LEU A 106 7.22 16.05 1.37
N GLY A 107 8.25 15.20 1.39
CA GLY A 107 8.92 14.77 2.62
C GLY A 107 8.05 13.88 3.51
N VAL A 108 8.45 13.75 4.78
CA VAL A 108 7.72 12.96 5.80
C VAL A 108 6.26 13.40 5.95
N PRO A 109 5.91 14.69 5.96
CA PRO A 109 4.51 15.13 6.02
C PRO A 109 3.66 14.60 4.86
N GLY A 110 4.20 14.59 3.63
CA GLY A 110 3.51 14.05 2.45
C GLY A 110 3.26 12.56 2.57
N MET A 111 4.25 11.80 3.03
CA MET A 111 4.13 10.38 3.30
C MET A 111 3.04 10.08 4.36
N LEU A 112 2.99 10.84 5.45
CA LEU A 112 1.98 10.70 6.50
C LEU A 112 0.58 11.05 5.98
N ALA A 113 0.45 12.11 5.19
CA ALA A 113 -0.81 12.50 4.58
C ALA A 113 -1.34 11.41 3.63
N TYR A 114 -0.46 10.83 2.81
CA TYR A 114 -0.81 9.69 1.96
C TYR A 114 -1.26 8.48 2.81
N LYS A 115 -0.52 8.11 3.85
CA LYS A 115 -0.93 7.00 4.75
C LYS A 115 -2.29 7.25 5.41
N MET A 116 -2.63 8.50 5.71
CA MET A 116 -3.97 8.86 6.20
C MET A 116 -5.03 8.62 5.12
N VAL A 117 -4.78 9.00 3.87
CA VAL A 117 -5.70 8.75 2.73
C VAL A 117 -5.96 7.26 2.58
N ASN A 118 -4.90 6.48 2.45
CA ASN A 118 -4.96 5.02 2.28
C ASN A 118 -5.65 4.31 3.47
N THR A 119 -5.42 4.79 4.71
CA THR A 119 -6.11 4.27 5.90
C THR A 119 -7.59 4.62 5.90
N LEU A 120 -7.96 5.85 5.50
CA LEU A 120 -9.36 6.26 5.40
C LEU A 120 -10.10 5.43 4.35
N ASP A 121 -9.50 5.21 3.18
CA ASP A 121 -10.11 4.34 2.18
C ASP A 121 -10.32 2.93 2.72
N SER A 122 -9.30 2.31 3.30
CA SER A 122 -9.38 0.96 3.87
C SER A 122 -10.41 0.82 5.00
N MET A 123 -10.67 1.87 5.78
CA MET A 123 -11.61 1.83 6.92
C MET A 123 -13.03 2.20 6.55
N VAL A 124 -13.23 3.14 5.61
CA VAL A 124 -14.56 3.70 5.30
C VAL A 124 -14.92 3.67 3.81
N GLY A 125 -14.01 3.28 2.94
CA GLY A 125 -14.22 3.11 1.49
C GLY A 125 -15.19 1.97 1.16
N TYR A 126 -15.37 1.00 2.07
CA TYR A 126 -16.43 0.00 1.95
C TYR A 126 -17.80 0.67 2.00
N LYS A 127 -18.66 0.35 1.02
CA LYS A 127 -20.05 0.86 0.89
C LYS A 127 -20.90 0.45 2.10
N ASN A 128 -20.74 1.16 3.20
CA ASN A 128 -21.61 1.04 4.36
C ASN A 128 -22.62 2.19 4.29
N GLU A 129 -23.90 1.93 4.46
CA GLU A 129 -24.97 2.93 4.37
C GLU A 129 -24.72 4.17 5.24
N ARG A 130 -24.05 3.99 6.36
CA ARG A 130 -23.70 5.07 7.31
C ARG A 130 -22.62 6.04 6.80
N TYR A 131 -21.73 5.58 5.90
CA TYR A 131 -20.58 6.38 5.43
C TYR A 131 -20.50 6.51 3.91
N LEU A 132 -21.62 6.28 3.20
CA LEU A 132 -21.66 6.18 1.75
C LEU A 132 -21.01 7.39 1.05
N GLN A 133 -21.32 8.61 1.48
CA GLN A 133 -20.77 9.83 0.87
C GLN A 133 -19.31 10.08 1.27
N PHE A 134 -18.97 9.83 2.53
CA PHE A 134 -17.62 10.04 3.05
C PHE A 134 -16.65 8.98 2.53
N GLY A 135 -17.08 7.71 2.47
CA GLY A 135 -16.31 6.62 1.90
C GLY A 135 -16.05 6.80 0.41
N CYS A 136 -17.06 7.25 -0.35
CA CYS A 136 -16.89 7.58 -1.77
C CYS A 136 -15.84 8.69 -1.99
N ALA A 137 -15.83 9.72 -1.15
CA ALA A 137 -14.83 10.77 -1.24
C ALA A 137 -13.42 10.27 -0.85
N ALA A 138 -13.31 9.40 0.17
CA ALA A 138 -12.03 8.81 0.57
C ALA A 138 -11.45 7.92 -0.56
N ALA A 139 -12.27 7.05 -1.16
CA ALA A 139 -11.87 6.21 -2.28
C ALA A 139 -11.41 7.04 -3.49
N HIS A 140 -12.14 8.09 -3.87
CA HIS A 140 -11.72 8.97 -4.97
C HIS A 140 -10.38 9.66 -4.71
N ILE A 141 -10.13 10.11 -3.48
CA ILE A 141 -8.87 10.76 -3.13
C ILE A 141 -7.73 9.73 -3.14
N ASP A 142 -7.98 8.50 -2.69
CA ASP A 142 -7.01 7.41 -2.74
C ASP A 142 -6.68 7.04 -4.18
N ASP A 143 -7.67 6.86 -5.05
CA ASP A 143 -7.49 6.62 -6.49
C ASP A 143 -6.61 7.69 -7.14
N MET A 144 -6.88 8.97 -6.85
CA MET A 144 -6.08 10.09 -7.36
C MET A 144 -4.64 10.07 -6.82
N ALA A 145 -4.47 9.78 -5.53
CA ALA A 145 -3.16 9.72 -4.88
C ALA A 145 -2.33 8.53 -5.36
N ASN A 146 -2.98 7.43 -5.73
CA ASN A 146 -2.36 6.21 -6.22
C ASN A 146 -2.19 6.17 -7.75
N TYR A 147 -2.78 7.09 -8.51
CA TYR A 147 -2.77 7.06 -9.97
C TYR A 147 -1.37 6.95 -10.59
N ILE A 148 -0.42 7.77 -10.15
CA ILE A 148 0.98 7.74 -10.62
C ILE A 148 1.76 6.60 -9.94
N PRO A 149 1.71 6.44 -8.61
CA PRO A 149 2.41 5.35 -7.92
C PRO A 149 2.07 3.95 -8.44
N ALA A 150 0.81 3.65 -8.72
CA ALA A 150 0.38 2.35 -9.25
C ALA A 150 1.03 2.05 -10.62
N ARG A 151 1.09 3.04 -11.52
CA ARG A 151 1.77 2.90 -12.81
C ARG A 151 3.27 2.73 -12.66
N LEU A 152 3.88 3.46 -11.74
CA LEU A 152 5.29 3.31 -11.40
C LEU A 152 5.57 1.91 -10.85
N THR A 153 4.70 1.40 -9.98
CA THR A 153 4.79 0.03 -9.43
C THR A 153 4.73 -1.00 -10.55
N ALA A 154 3.74 -0.91 -11.43
CA ALA A 154 3.61 -1.81 -12.58
C ALA A 154 4.86 -1.77 -13.49
N LEU A 155 5.39 -0.58 -13.77
CA LEU A 155 6.62 -0.43 -14.54
C LEU A 155 7.82 -1.11 -13.85
N LEU A 156 8.01 -0.87 -12.55
CA LEU A 156 9.10 -1.48 -11.78
C LEU A 156 8.97 -3.01 -11.72
N MET A 157 7.75 -3.54 -11.58
CA MET A 157 7.50 -4.98 -11.61
C MET A 157 7.87 -5.57 -12.98
N VAL A 158 7.49 -4.95 -14.09
CA VAL A 158 7.85 -5.40 -15.45
C VAL A 158 9.36 -5.37 -15.66
N LEU A 159 10.02 -4.31 -15.21
CA LEU A 159 11.48 -4.19 -15.31
C LEU A 159 12.19 -5.26 -14.47
N SER A 160 11.68 -5.60 -13.28
CA SER A 160 12.28 -6.63 -12.42
C SER A 160 12.19 -8.04 -13.04
N VAL A 161 11.13 -8.33 -13.80
CA VAL A 161 10.94 -9.60 -14.51
C VAL A 161 11.77 -9.67 -15.79
N GLY A 162 12.26 -8.54 -16.33
CA GLY A 162 13.08 -8.49 -17.52
C GLY A 162 12.35 -8.88 -18.83
N ARG A 163 11.01 -8.79 -18.86
CA ARG A 163 10.18 -9.12 -20.03
C ARG A 163 9.50 -7.87 -20.61
N PRO A 164 10.13 -7.17 -21.57
CA PRO A 164 9.59 -5.91 -22.11
C PRO A 164 8.23 -6.08 -22.82
N GLY A 165 7.88 -7.27 -23.25
CA GLY A 165 6.55 -7.57 -23.83
C GLY A 165 5.38 -7.27 -22.87
N LEU A 166 5.61 -7.35 -21.56
CA LEU A 166 4.61 -7.03 -20.54
C LEU A 166 4.28 -5.52 -20.46
N LEU A 167 5.14 -4.64 -20.96
CA LEU A 167 4.87 -3.19 -21.03
C LEU A 167 3.64 -2.90 -21.91
N ARG A 168 3.44 -3.66 -22.99
CA ARG A 168 2.25 -3.52 -23.84
C ARG A 168 0.97 -3.90 -23.08
N PHE A 169 1.07 -4.90 -22.22
CA PHE A 169 -0.05 -5.32 -21.37
C PHE A 169 -0.40 -4.25 -20.33
N VAL A 170 0.60 -3.71 -19.64
CA VAL A 170 0.41 -2.59 -18.69
C VAL A 170 -0.18 -1.36 -19.38
N GLY A 171 0.27 -1.00 -20.59
CA GLY A 171 -0.29 0.13 -21.34
C GLY A 171 -1.72 -0.08 -21.84
N LYS A 172 -2.22 -1.33 -21.87
CA LYS A 172 -3.58 -1.66 -22.31
C LYS A 172 -4.57 -1.79 -21.13
N TYR A 173 -4.11 -2.21 -19.96
CA TYR A 173 -4.95 -2.59 -18.82
C TYR A 173 -4.59 -1.85 -17.51
N GLY A 174 -3.55 -1.01 -17.48
CA GLY A 174 -3.06 -0.27 -16.31
C GLY A 174 -3.57 1.19 -16.20
#